data_6697a084276a2cd32007c4ebba38e591
#
_entry.id   6697a084276a2cd32007c4ebba38e591
#
_cell.length_a   1.000
_cell.length_b   1.000
_cell.length_c   1.000
_cell.angle_alpha   90.00
_cell.angle_beta   90.00
_cell.angle_gamma   90.00
#
_symmetry.space_group_name_H-M   'P 1'
#
loop_
_entity.id
_entity.type
_entity.pdbx_description
1 polymer ?
#
loop_
_entity_poly.entity_id
_entity_poly.type
_entity_poly.pdbx_seq_one_letter_code
_entity_poly.pdbx_strand_id
1 'polypeptide(L)'
;MARVVTLTELPGESVGPGVVRASVTGGQTQWMEAEILTLAAGAVFEETAPEGSDCYLFVVRGAARLSVEGAASDLPFQAAAVIEEKTLYAVANVFDGETQVLRVLAPPKGATTGLSGFTGGVAIRPRAELPLVVVPEQKKKRYYIVSKEASKSQRGHAMIVEYERDTVTPLHHHPDAESMFVLLEGAITFVVDGKEIVVKPGDATVFRAGDIHALRCADGITSAGFLEFHIPAAFTTVKE
;
A
#
# COMPACT_ATOMS: atom_id res chain seq x y z
N MET A 1 -1.11 -1.98 -19.22
CA MET A 1 -2.53 -2.33 -18.87
C MET A 1 -2.59 -2.53 -17.38
N ALA A 2 -3.49 -1.84 -16.71
CA ALA A 2 -3.67 -1.94 -15.26
C ALA A 2 -4.03 -3.37 -14.84
N ARG A 3 -3.61 -3.76 -13.65
CA ARG A 3 -3.95 -5.04 -13.04
C ARG A 3 -4.97 -4.78 -11.91
N VAL A 4 -6.08 -5.51 -11.93
CA VAL A 4 -7.07 -5.52 -10.84
C VAL A 4 -7.11 -6.92 -10.26
N VAL A 5 -7.02 -7.03 -8.94
CA VAL A 5 -6.98 -8.31 -8.22
C VAL A 5 -7.79 -8.24 -6.94
N THR A 6 -8.39 -9.35 -6.54
CA THR A 6 -8.95 -9.55 -5.21
C THR A 6 -7.90 -10.25 -4.34
N LEU A 7 -7.47 -9.60 -3.26
CA LEU A 7 -6.32 -10.05 -2.45
C LEU A 7 -6.49 -11.47 -1.90
N THR A 8 -7.72 -11.86 -1.54
CA THR A 8 -8.03 -13.20 -1.01
C THR A 8 -8.07 -14.30 -2.07
N GLU A 9 -8.10 -13.94 -3.36
CA GLU A 9 -8.18 -14.89 -4.48
C GLU A 9 -6.83 -15.07 -5.19
N LEU A 10 -5.80 -14.33 -4.75
CA LEU A 10 -4.48 -14.46 -5.33
C LEU A 10 -3.86 -15.83 -5.02
N PRO A 11 -3.27 -16.50 -6.03
CA PRO A 11 -2.53 -17.73 -5.79
C PRO A 11 -1.32 -17.42 -4.90
N GLY A 12 -1.26 -18.08 -3.75
CA GLY A 12 -0.21 -17.88 -2.77
C GLY A 12 0.69 -19.10 -2.62
N GLU A 13 1.89 -18.88 -2.13
CA GLU A 13 2.85 -19.89 -1.73
C GLU A 13 3.03 -19.90 -0.21
N SER A 14 3.21 -21.08 0.39
CA SER A 14 3.56 -21.17 1.80
C SER A 14 5.02 -20.78 1.98
N VAL A 15 5.26 -19.77 2.83
CA VAL A 15 6.60 -19.26 3.13
C VAL A 15 7.03 -19.51 4.58
N GLY A 16 6.18 -20.22 5.34
CA GLY A 16 6.43 -20.62 6.71
C GLY A 16 5.18 -21.25 7.32
N PRO A 17 5.26 -21.81 8.53
CA PRO A 17 4.11 -22.39 9.22
C PRO A 17 2.97 -21.38 9.40
N GLY A 18 1.84 -21.61 8.75
CA GLY A 18 0.67 -20.73 8.82
C GLY A 18 0.84 -19.39 8.09
N VAL A 19 1.86 -19.22 7.25
CA VAL A 19 2.10 -18.01 6.47
C VAL A 19 2.01 -18.30 4.99
N VAL A 20 1.12 -17.59 4.30
CA VAL A 20 0.98 -17.62 2.84
C VAL A 20 1.33 -16.24 2.29
N ARG A 21 2.10 -16.22 1.22
CA ARG A 21 2.50 -15.02 0.48
C ARG A 21 1.96 -15.08 -0.93
N ALA A 22 1.34 -13.99 -1.40
CA ALA A 22 0.83 -13.89 -2.76
C ALA A 22 1.19 -12.54 -3.39
N SER A 23 1.62 -12.55 -4.66
CA SER A 23 2.04 -11.35 -5.36
C SER A 23 0.85 -10.52 -5.82
N VAL A 24 0.76 -9.27 -5.36
CA VAL A 24 -0.23 -8.28 -5.80
C VAL A 24 0.17 -7.67 -7.14
N THR A 25 1.45 -7.32 -7.30
CA THR A 25 1.95 -6.71 -8.54
C THR A 25 2.12 -7.70 -9.69
N GLY A 26 2.26 -9.00 -9.40
CA GLY A 26 2.40 -10.06 -10.41
C GLY A 26 3.59 -9.88 -11.35
N GLY A 27 4.64 -9.19 -10.90
CA GLY A 27 5.85 -8.91 -11.69
C GLY A 27 5.65 -7.90 -12.83
N GLN A 28 4.56 -7.10 -12.81
CA GLN A 28 4.27 -6.11 -13.85
C GLN A 28 4.91 -4.75 -13.61
N THR A 29 5.42 -4.52 -12.40
CA THR A 29 6.01 -3.27 -11.93
C THR A 29 7.53 -3.36 -11.92
N GLN A 30 8.20 -2.22 -12.11
CA GLN A 30 9.67 -2.09 -12.12
C GLN A 30 10.19 -1.42 -10.86
N TRP A 31 9.39 -0.53 -10.25
CA TRP A 31 9.80 0.29 -9.12
C TRP A 31 9.18 -0.13 -7.81
N MET A 32 8.17 -1.03 -7.86
CA MET A 32 7.51 -1.55 -6.68
C MET A 32 7.30 -3.07 -6.79
N GLU A 33 7.45 -3.76 -5.68
CA GLU A 33 7.02 -5.14 -5.48
C GLU A 33 6.05 -5.17 -4.33
N ALA A 34 4.82 -5.60 -4.58
CA ALA A 34 3.79 -5.68 -3.55
C ALA A 34 3.27 -7.09 -3.41
N GLU A 35 3.15 -7.54 -2.18
CA GLU A 35 2.69 -8.87 -1.78
C GLU A 35 1.69 -8.77 -0.64
N ILE A 36 0.76 -9.70 -0.59
CA ILE A 36 -0.10 -9.90 0.57
C ILE A 36 0.40 -11.08 1.39
N LEU A 37 0.68 -10.84 2.66
CA LEU A 37 0.99 -11.87 3.65
C LEU A 37 -0.29 -12.22 4.39
N THR A 38 -0.70 -13.47 4.33
CA THR A 38 -1.83 -14.01 5.07
C THR A 38 -1.28 -14.89 6.20
N LEU A 39 -1.55 -14.49 7.45
CA LEU A 39 -1.05 -15.15 8.65
C LEU A 39 -2.21 -15.81 9.39
N ALA A 40 -2.15 -17.12 9.58
CA ALA A 40 -3.04 -17.84 10.50
C ALA A 40 -2.77 -17.39 11.96
N ALA A 41 -3.71 -17.68 12.87
CA ALA A 41 -3.53 -17.38 14.28
C ALA A 41 -2.23 -18.00 14.82
N GLY A 42 -1.40 -17.21 15.51
CA GLY A 42 -0.10 -17.58 16.05
C GLY A 42 1.04 -17.68 15.02
N ALA A 43 0.77 -17.49 13.72
CA ALA A 43 1.81 -17.52 12.70
C ALA A 43 2.73 -16.30 12.78
N VAL A 44 4.00 -16.50 12.41
CA VAL A 44 5.03 -15.45 12.36
C VAL A 44 5.72 -15.48 11.01
N PHE A 45 5.82 -14.31 10.39
CA PHE A 45 6.67 -14.06 9.22
C PHE A 45 7.89 -13.26 9.66
N GLU A 46 9.07 -13.73 9.34
CA GLU A 46 10.32 -13.05 9.66
C GLU A 46 11.17 -12.85 8.40
N GLU A 47 11.73 -11.66 8.24
CA GLU A 47 12.59 -11.32 7.10
C GLU A 47 13.52 -10.15 7.47
N THR A 48 14.64 -10.07 6.76
CA THR A 48 15.48 -8.87 6.73
C THR A 48 15.07 -8.01 5.53
N ALA A 49 14.72 -6.75 5.78
CA ALA A 49 14.38 -5.79 4.72
C ALA A 49 15.54 -5.71 3.70
N PRO A 50 15.28 -5.90 2.40
CA PRO A 50 16.32 -5.98 1.39
C PRO A 50 17.16 -4.71 1.31
N GLU A 51 18.45 -4.86 1.09
CA GLU A 51 19.36 -3.75 0.79
C GLU A 51 18.89 -3.00 -0.46
N GLY A 52 18.90 -1.68 -0.40
CA GLY A 52 18.44 -0.79 -1.49
C GLY A 52 16.94 -0.56 -1.50
N SER A 53 16.15 -1.21 -0.63
CA SER A 53 14.68 -1.10 -0.62
C SER A 53 14.16 -0.59 0.72
N ASP A 54 13.21 0.33 0.70
CA ASP A 54 12.34 0.54 1.85
C ASP A 54 11.28 -0.56 1.89
N CYS A 55 10.96 -1.07 3.08
CA CYS A 55 9.87 -2.01 3.26
C CYS A 55 8.70 -1.33 3.97
N TYR A 56 7.54 -1.32 3.32
CA TYR A 56 6.30 -0.80 3.90
C TYR A 56 5.39 -1.96 4.25
N LEU A 57 4.87 -1.96 5.46
CA LEU A 57 3.84 -2.88 5.93
C LEU A 57 2.55 -2.10 6.18
N PHE A 58 1.42 -2.69 5.81
CA PHE A 58 0.10 -2.12 6.06
C PHE A 58 -0.89 -3.22 6.41
N VAL A 59 -1.57 -3.12 7.55
CA VAL A 59 -2.56 -4.10 7.98
C VAL A 59 -3.87 -3.84 7.24
N VAL A 60 -4.22 -4.71 6.29
CA VAL A 60 -5.44 -4.61 5.48
C VAL A 60 -6.61 -5.40 6.08
N ARG A 61 -6.33 -6.36 6.98
CA ARG A 61 -7.33 -7.14 7.71
C ARG A 61 -6.77 -7.66 9.02
N GLY A 62 -7.58 -7.67 10.07
CA GLY A 62 -7.15 -8.13 11.39
C GLY A 62 -6.23 -7.16 12.10
N ALA A 63 -5.27 -7.68 12.83
CA ALA A 63 -4.21 -6.93 13.51
C ALA A 63 -2.94 -7.77 13.57
N ALA A 64 -1.80 -7.13 13.63
CA ALA A 64 -0.49 -7.78 13.72
C ALA A 64 0.34 -7.23 14.87
N ARG A 65 1.40 -7.94 15.23
CA ARG A 65 2.47 -7.43 16.09
C ARG A 65 3.76 -7.40 15.28
N LEU A 66 4.37 -6.24 15.21
CA LEU A 66 5.68 -6.05 14.60
C LEU A 66 6.75 -6.07 15.67
N SER A 67 7.78 -6.88 15.47
CA SER A 67 8.98 -6.93 16.31
C SER A 67 10.20 -6.53 15.50
N VAL A 68 10.99 -5.58 16.02
CA VAL A 68 12.24 -5.10 15.43
C VAL A 68 13.26 -4.95 16.55
N GLU A 69 14.43 -5.59 16.43
CA GLU A 69 15.53 -5.49 17.41
C GLU A 69 15.10 -5.76 18.86
N GLY A 70 14.15 -6.67 19.05
CA GLY A 70 13.62 -7.03 20.38
C GLY A 70 12.53 -6.09 20.92
N ALA A 71 12.26 -4.97 20.29
CA ALA A 71 11.10 -4.12 20.58
C ALA A 71 9.87 -4.61 19.80
N ALA A 72 8.71 -4.64 20.46
CA ALA A 72 7.47 -5.07 19.84
C ALA A 72 6.40 -3.97 19.91
N SER A 73 5.64 -3.83 18.83
CA SER A 73 4.54 -2.86 18.71
C SER A 73 3.34 -3.51 18.05
N ASP A 74 2.15 -3.25 18.54
CA ASP A 74 0.93 -3.71 17.91
C ASP A 74 0.58 -2.83 16.71
N LEU A 75 0.21 -3.47 15.62
CA LEU A 75 -0.29 -2.85 14.39
C LEU A 75 -1.76 -3.19 14.24
N PRO A 76 -2.69 -2.33 14.68
CA PRO A 76 -4.11 -2.54 14.45
C PRO A 76 -4.47 -2.42 12.96
N PHE A 77 -5.70 -2.76 12.60
CA PHE A 77 -6.24 -2.51 11.26
C PHE A 77 -5.95 -1.09 10.78
N GLN A 78 -5.48 -0.97 9.54
CA GLN A 78 -5.06 0.30 8.92
C GLN A 78 -3.82 0.97 9.57
N ALA A 79 -3.10 0.29 10.44
CA ALA A 79 -1.77 0.75 10.81
C ALA A 79 -0.74 0.38 9.75
N ALA A 80 0.26 1.23 9.61
CA ALA A 80 1.41 1.01 8.75
C ALA A 80 2.71 0.97 9.56
N ALA A 81 3.74 0.37 8.97
CA ALA A 81 5.12 0.51 9.39
C ALA A 81 6.01 0.79 8.18
N VAL A 82 7.03 1.61 8.38
CA VAL A 82 8.12 1.83 7.43
C VAL A 82 9.38 1.27 8.04
N ILE A 83 10.06 0.39 7.33
CA ILE A 83 11.22 -0.35 7.81
C ILE A 83 12.41 -0.02 6.90
N GLU A 84 13.51 0.40 7.53
CA GLU A 84 14.77 0.68 6.85
C GLU A 84 15.39 -0.60 6.28
N GLU A 85 16.08 -0.47 5.16
CA GLU A 85 16.85 -1.56 4.56
C GLU A 85 17.80 -2.24 5.59
N LYS A 86 18.04 -3.54 5.42
CA LYS A 86 18.90 -4.38 6.28
C LYS A 86 18.39 -4.59 7.71
N THR A 87 17.21 -4.07 8.05
CA THR A 87 16.59 -4.26 9.36
C THR A 87 15.90 -5.63 9.41
N LEU A 88 16.25 -6.47 10.38
CA LEU A 88 15.53 -7.72 10.69
C LEU A 88 14.21 -7.37 11.39
N TYR A 89 13.11 -7.89 10.88
CA TYR A 89 11.79 -7.69 11.46
C TYR A 89 10.96 -8.98 11.45
N ALA A 90 10.04 -9.09 12.39
CA ALA A 90 9.05 -10.16 12.41
C ALA A 90 7.64 -9.58 12.54
N VAL A 91 6.72 -10.12 11.74
CA VAL A 91 5.29 -9.82 11.80
C VAL A 91 4.56 -11.04 12.31
N ALA A 92 3.90 -10.93 13.45
CA ALA A 92 3.16 -12.01 14.08
C ALA A 92 1.67 -11.72 14.09
N ASN A 93 0.86 -12.75 13.81
CA ASN A 93 -0.56 -12.73 14.13
C ASN A 93 -0.76 -13.25 15.56
N VAL A 94 -0.91 -12.35 16.52
CA VAL A 94 -1.11 -12.66 17.94
C VAL A 94 -2.59 -12.59 18.34
N PHE A 95 -3.48 -12.49 17.36
CA PHE A 95 -4.93 -12.37 17.52
C PHE A 95 -5.62 -13.62 17.00
N ASP A 96 -6.88 -13.82 17.39
CA ASP A 96 -7.71 -14.87 16.85
C ASP A 96 -8.12 -14.55 15.41
N GLY A 97 -8.19 -15.60 14.57
CA GLY A 97 -8.56 -15.48 13.17
C GLY A 97 -7.35 -15.21 12.27
N GLU A 98 -7.64 -14.81 11.04
CA GLU A 98 -6.65 -14.54 9.99
C GLU A 98 -6.28 -13.06 9.94
N THR A 99 -5.00 -12.78 9.81
CA THR A 99 -4.48 -11.42 9.60
C THR A 99 -3.88 -11.31 8.20
N GLN A 100 -4.18 -10.22 7.51
CA GLN A 100 -3.57 -9.90 6.22
C GLN A 100 -2.77 -8.59 6.31
N VAL A 101 -1.51 -8.69 5.90
CA VAL A 101 -0.58 -7.57 5.87
C VAL A 101 -0.08 -7.39 4.44
N LEU A 102 -0.34 -6.23 3.86
CA LEU A 102 0.28 -5.81 2.61
C LEU A 102 1.74 -5.45 2.90
N ARG A 103 2.66 -6.04 2.16
CA ARG A 103 4.09 -5.75 2.17
C ARG A 103 4.47 -5.14 0.84
N VAL A 104 5.11 -3.98 0.85
CA VAL A 104 5.57 -3.30 -0.36
C VAL A 104 7.05 -3.00 -0.24
N LEU A 105 7.82 -3.39 -1.24
CA LEU A 105 9.22 -3.01 -1.41
C LEU A 105 9.34 -1.91 -2.46
N ALA A 106 10.07 -0.87 -2.14
CA ALA A 106 10.38 0.23 -3.05
C ALA A 106 11.87 0.60 -2.97
N PRO A 107 12.64 0.31 -4.01
CA PRO A 107 12.33 -0.52 -5.19
C PRO A 107 12.24 -2.01 -4.88
N PRO A 108 11.92 -2.87 -5.85
CA PRO A 108 11.97 -4.33 -5.70
C PRO A 108 13.37 -4.81 -5.31
N LYS A 109 13.43 -5.97 -4.64
CA LYS A 109 14.68 -6.58 -4.22
C LYS A 109 15.67 -6.71 -5.38
N GLY A 110 16.88 -6.20 -5.17
CA GLY A 110 17.97 -6.25 -6.16
C GLY A 110 17.93 -5.16 -7.23
N ALA A 111 16.89 -4.31 -7.25
CA ALA A 111 16.87 -3.13 -8.12
C ALA A 111 17.67 -1.99 -7.50
N THR A 112 18.30 -1.18 -8.36
CA THR A 112 19.10 -0.02 -7.94
C THR A 112 18.53 1.24 -8.57
N THR A 113 18.13 2.22 -7.78
CA THR A 113 17.51 3.46 -8.27
C THR A 113 18.35 4.71 -8.00
N GLY A 114 19.37 4.63 -7.15
CA GLY A 114 20.11 5.80 -6.67
C GLY A 114 19.31 6.73 -5.75
N LEU A 115 18.06 6.37 -5.41
CA LEU A 115 17.20 7.15 -4.52
C LEU A 115 17.55 6.85 -3.06
N SER A 116 17.61 7.90 -2.23
CA SER A 116 17.79 7.74 -0.78
C SER A 116 16.53 7.15 -0.15
N GLY A 117 16.72 6.13 0.69
CA GLY A 117 15.66 5.46 1.42
C GLY A 117 15.34 6.09 2.77
N PHE A 118 14.38 5.48 3.44
CA PHE A 118 14.05 5.76 4.82
C PHE A 118 15.24 5.43 5.73
N THR A 119 15.46 6.26 6.73
CA THR A 119 16.47 6.07 7.77
C THR A 119 15.84 6.22 9.15
N GLY A 120 16.30 5.44 10.12
CA GLY A 120 15.78 5.49 11.49
C GLY A 120 15.24 4.15 11.99
N GLY A 121 15.63 3.03 11.31
CA GLY A 121 15.27 1.66 11.68
C GLY A 121 13.82 1.36 11.35
N VAL A 122 12.88 1.74 12.21
CA VAL A 122 11.44 1.51 12.03
C VAL A 122 10.62 2.73 12.43
N ALA A 123 9.57 3.02 11.66
CA ALA A 123 8.57 4.01 12.03
C ALA A 123 7.17 3.38 11.99
N ILE A 124 6.53 3.32 13.15
CA ILE A 124 5.13 2.87 13.30
C ILE A 124 4.21 4.04 13.00
N ARG A 125 3.14 3.77 12.25
CA ARG A 125 2.19 4.78 11.75
C ARG A 125 0.73 4.30 11.98
N PRO A 126 0.18 4.40 13.18
CA PRO A 126 -1.24 4.15 13.42
C PRO A 126 -2.08 5.19 12.67
N ARG A 127 -3.19 4.78 12.07
CA ARG A 127 -4.06 5.71 11.31
C ARG A 127 -4.44 6.97 12.09
N ALA A 128 -4.74 6.83 13.37
CA ALA A 128 -5.16 7.95 14.23
C ALA A 128 -4.08 9.03 14.42
N GLU A 129 -2.82 8.70 14.17
CA GLU A 129 -1.66 9.58 14.35
C GLU A 129 -1.12 10.13 13.03
N LEU A 130 -1.72 9.73 11.90
CA LEU A 130 -1.26 10.18 10.59
C LEU A 130 -1.55 11.67 10.37
N PRO A 131 -0.61 12.42 9.79
CA PRO A 131 -0.86 13.79 9.35
C PRO A 131 -2.04 13.84 8.39
N LEU A 132 -3.07 14.60 8.76
CA LEU A 132 -4.30 14.77 7.97
C LEU A 132 -4.26 16.07 7.19
N VAL A 133 -4.50 15.99 5.89
CA VAL A 133 -4.78 17.13 5.01
C VAL A 133 -6.19 17.00 4.47
N VAL A 134 -7.04 17.98 4.77
CA VAL A 134 -8.40 18.08 4.23
C VAL A 134 -8.37 18.99 3.00
N VAL A 135 -8.93 18.52 1.90
CA VAL A 135 -9.02 19.25 0.61
C VAL A 135 -10.52 19.41 0.26
N PRO A 136 -11.22 20.39 0.88
CA PRO A 136 -12.67 20.50 0.81
C PRO A 136 -13.19 20.70 -0.62
N GLU A 137 -12.47 21.46 -1.44
CA GLU A 137 -12.81 21.73 -2.85
C GLU A 137 -12.76 20.49 -3.74
N GLN A 138 -12.01 19.45 -3.30
CA GLN A 138 -11.93 18.14 -3.95
C GLN A 138 -12.76 17.08 -3.24
N LYS A 139 -13.41 17.41 -2.13
CA LYS A 139 -14.14 16.45 -1.26
C LYS A 139 -13.26 15.25 -0.85
N LYS A 140 -11.99 15.54 -0.48
CA LYS A 140 -10.97 14.53 -0.15
C LYS A 140 -10.32 14.80 1.19
N LYS A 141 -9.96 13.71 1.87
CA LYS A 141 -9.05 13.72 3.01
C LYS A 141 -7.87 12.81 2.70
N ARG A 142 -6.68 13.23 3.09
CA ARG A 142 -5.44 12.49 2.88
C ARG A 142 -4.71 12.32 4.20
N TYR A 143 -4.43 11.08 4.57
CA TYR A 143 -3.67 10.70 5.77
C TYR A 143 -2.31 10.18 5.31
N TYR A 144 -1.26 10.97 5.50
CA TYR A 144 0.06 10.66 4.97
C TYR A 144 0.80 9.63 5.83
N ILE A 145 1.11 8.47 5.27
CA ILE A 145 1.91 7.41 5.89
C ILE A 145 3.39 7.68 5.64
N VAL A 146 3.74 7.88 4.37
CA VAL A 146 5.08 8.16 3.88
C VAL A 146 4.99 9.27 2.85
N SER A 147 5.82 10.28 3.01
CA SER A 147 6.02 11.31 1.99
C SER A 147 7.46 11.78 2.03
N LYS A 148 7.91 12.44 0.97
CA LYS A 148 9.25 13.03 0.92
C LYS A 148 9.52 13.94 2.12
N GLU A 149 8.51 14.66 2.59
CA GLU A 149 8.61 15.58 3.73
C GLU A 149 8.55 14.83 5.08
N ALA A 150 7.64 13.87 5.22
CA ALA A 150 7.37 13.20 6.50
C ALA A 150 8.40 12.13 6.86
N SER A 151 8.90 11.38 5.87
CA SER A 151 9.84 10.27 6.08
C SER A 151 11.21 10.49 5.50
N LYS A 152 11.40 11.58 4.76
CA LYS A 152 12.64 11.90 4.02
C LYS A 152 13.08 10.81 3.03
N SER A 153 12.24 9.81 2.75
CA SER A 153 12.50 8.82 1.72
C SER A 153 12.14 9.38 0.35
N GLN A 154 12.98 9.10 -0.64
CA GLN A 154 12.71 9.37 -2.05
C GLN A 154 12.09 8.16 -2.76
N ARG A 155 12.07 6.98 -2.10
CA ARG A 155 11.69 5.71 -2.71
C ARG A 155 10.19 5.54 -2.83
N GLY A 156 9.39 6.03 -1.86
CA GLY A 156 7.96 5.82 -1.90
C GLY A 156 7.13 6.94 -1.28
N HIS A 157 5.92 7.09 -1.77
CA HIS A 157 4.87 7.93 -1.25
C HIS A 157 3.64 7.07 -0.96
N ALA A 158 3.10 7.14 0.25
CA ALA A 158 1.94 6.36 0.64
C ALA A 158 0.99 7.19 1.52
N MET A 159 -0.29 7.05 1.28
CA MET A 159 -1.34 7.71 2.05
C MET A 159 -2.62 6.89 2.06
N ILE A 160 -3.46 7.09 3.07
CA ILE A 160 -4.87 6.72 3.01
C ILE A 160 -5.61 7.93 2.46
N VAL A 161 -6.47 7.69 1.47
CA VAL A 161 -7.32 8.72 0.87
C VAL A 161 -8.76 8.37 1.12
N GLU A 162 -9.54 9.33 1.61
CA GLU A 162 -10.99 9.24 1.72
C GLU A 162 -11.64 10.15 0.68
N TYR A 163 -12.58 9.58 -0.07
CA TYR A 163 -13.47 10.28 -0.97
C TYR A 163 -14.86 10.41 -0.34
N GLU A 164 -15.42 11.59 -0.39
CA GLU A 164 -16.84 11.81 -0.14
C GLU A 164 -17.66 11.51 -1.41
N ARG A 165 -18.99 11.46 -1.27
CA ARG A 165 -19.91 11.29 -2.41
C ARG A 165 -19.58 12.28 -3.53
N ASP A 166 -19.70 11.82 -4.76
CA ASP A 166 -19.47 12.59 -5.99
C ASP A 166 -18.04 13.10 -6.18
N THR A 167 -17.08 12.59 -5.39
CA THR A 167 -15.67 12.88 -5.62
C THR A 167 -15.20 12.21 -6.90
N VAL A 168 -14.54 12.99 -7.75
CA VAL A 168 -13.96 12.54 -9.02
C VAL A 168 -12.49 12.97 -9.12
N THR A 169 -11.63 12.07 -9.50
CA THR A 169 -10.30 12.38 -10.03
C THR A 169 -10.35 12.11 -11.53
N PRO A 170 -10.22 13.14 -12.39
CA PRO A 170 -10.35 13.00 -13.85
C PRO A 170 -9.23 12.14 -14.43
N LEU A 171 -9.34 11.80 -15.71
CA LEU A 171 -8.33 11.06 -16.46
C LEU A 171 -6.96 11.74 -16.30
N HIS A 172 -5.99 10.94 -15.92
CA HIS A 172 -4.61 11.34 -15.74
C HIS A 172 -3.69 10.12 -15.79
N HIS A 173 -2.40 10.39 -15.86
CA HIS A 173 -1.37 9.38 -15.70
C HIS A 173 -0.14 9.93 -14.98
N HIS A 174 0.72 9.02 -14.53
CA HIS A 174 2.01 9.33 -13.93
C HIS A 174 3.11 8.76 -14.83
N PRO A 175 3.77 9.58 -15.67
CA PRO A 175 4.77 9.07 -16.63
C PRO A 175 6.03 8.54 -15.95
N ASP A 176 6.27 8.96 -14.73
CA ASP A 176 7.49 8.76 -13.95
C ASP A 176 7.25 8.03 -12.61
N ALA A 177 6.06 7.45 -12.41
CA ALA A 177 5.75 6.65 -11.22
C ALA A 177 4.77 5.51 -11.51
N GLU A 178 4.91 4.44 -10.74
CA GLU A 178 3.93 3.37 -10.64
C GLU A 178 3.00 3.66 -9.47
N SER A 179 1.73 3.24 -9.59
CA SER A 179 0.72 3.49 -8.56
C SER A 179 0.01 2.19 -8.19
N MET A 180 -0.33 2.07 -6.91
CA MET A 180 -1.16 0.98 -6.41
C MET A 180 -2.22 1.54 -5.47
N PHE A 181 -3.44 1.03 -5.61
CA PHE A 181 -4.57 1.37 -4.74
C PHE A 181 -5.10 0.09 -4.12
N VAL A 182 -5.33 0.09 -2.82
CA VAL A 182 -6.00 -1.01 -2.11
C VAL A 182 -7.23 -0.45 -1.43
N LEU A 183 -8.39 -0.96 -1.81
CA LEU A 183 -9.64 -0.46 -1.24
C LEU A 183 -9.86 -1.01 0.17
N LEU A 184 -10.15 -0.09 1.09
CA LEU A 184 -10.33 -0.37 2.51
C LEU A 184 -11.80 -0.29 2.93
N GLU A 185 -12.53 0.69 2.39
CA GLU A 185 -13.92 0.98 2.78
C GLU A 185 -14.70 1.51 1.57
N GLY A 186 -16.02 1.24 1.52
CA GLY A 186 -16.89 1.74 0.46
C GLY A 186 -16.66 1.07 -0.89
N ALA A 187 -16.73 1.83 -1.98
CA ALA A 187 -16.42 1.36 -3.33
C ALA A 187 -15.95 2.52 -4.22
N ILE A 188 -15.00 2.24 -5.11
CA ILE A 188 -14.47 3.16 -6.11
C ILE A 188 -14.70 2.58 -7.50
N THR A 189 -15.14 3.41 -8.43
CA THR A 189 -15.13 3.09 -9.85
C THR A 189 -13.86 3.65 -10.46
N PHE A 190 -13.01 2.79 -10.99
CA PHE A 190 -11.89 3.16 -11.85
C PHE A 190 -12.32 3.16 -13.31
N VAL A 191 -11.80 4.11 -14.09
CA VAL A 191 -11.87 4.08 -15.55
C VAL A 191 -10.48 3.75 -16.07
N VAL A 192 -10.34 2.61 -16.73
CA VAL A 192 -9.08 2.09 -17.25
C VAL A 192 -9.31 1.62 -18.69
N ASP A 193 -8.53 2.11 -19.65
CA ASP A 193 -8.68 1.79 -21.06
C ASP A 193 -10.13 1.99 -21.56
N GLY A 194 -10.79 3.05 -21.06
CA GLY A 194 -12.18 3.39 -21.41
C GLY A 194 -13.25 2.47 -20.80
N LYS A 195 -12.88 1.56 -19.88
CA LYS A 195 -13.80 0.66 -19.19
C LYS A 195 -13.93 1.05 -17.72
N GLU A 196 -15.14 1.01 -17.21
CA GLU A 196 -15.41 1.16 -15.80
C GLU A 196 -15.24 -0.17 -15.05
N ILE A 197 -14.51 -0.13 -13.95
CA ILE A 197 -14.27 -1.27 -13.06
C ILE A 197 -14.59 -0.82 -11.65
N VAL A 198 -15.58 -1.45 -11.02
CA VAL A 198 -15.90 -1.20 -9.61
C VAL A 198 -15.04 -2.08 -8.73
N VAL A 199 -14.26 -1.47 -7.85
CA VAL A 199 -13.42 -2.13 -6.84
C VAL A 199 -14.03 -1.96 -5.45
N LYS A 200 -13.88 -3.00 -4.62
CA LYS A 200 -14.48 -3.15 -3.29
C LYS A 200 -13.42 -3.44 -2.24
N PRO A 201 -13.72 -3.34 -0.95
CA PRO A 201 -12.77 -3.68 0.11
C PRO A 201 -12.15 -5.06 -0.09
N GLY A 202 -10.81 -5.12 -0.06
CA GLY A 202 -10.04 -6.31 -0.38
C GLY A 202 -9.59 -6.44 -1.83
N ASP A 203 -10.00 -5.52 -2.72
CA ASP A 203 -9.46 -5.43 -4.07
C ASP A 203 -8.27 -4.47 -4.11
N ALA A 204 -7.34 -4.74 -5.03
CA ALA A 204 -6.22 -3.86 -5.34
C ALA A 204 -6.14 -3.58 -6.85
N THR A 205 -5.72 -2.36 -7.21
CA THR A 205 -5.42 -1.97 -8.59
C THR A 205 -3.97 -1.53 -8.68
N VAL A 206 -3.26 -1.96 -9.72
CA VAL A 206 -1.85 -1.65 -9.96
C VAL A 206 -1.72 -1.01 -11.33
N PHE A 207 -1.09 0.14 -11.39
CA PHE A 207 -0.82 0.91 -12.60
C PHE A 207 0.69 1.04 -12.80
N ARG A 208 1.14 0.78 -14.01
CA ARG A 208 2.52 1.09 -14.43
C ARG A 208 2.66 2.56 -14.74
N ALA A 209 3.88 3.03 -14.82
CA ALA A 209 4.17 4.36 -15.33
C ALA A 209 3.50 4.58 -16.70
N GLY A 210 2.76 5.69 -16.83
CA GLY A 210 2.04 6.06 -18.04
C GLY A 210 0.67 5.39 -18.23
N ASP A 211 0.23 4.46 -17.37
CA ASP A 211 -1.12 3.88 -17.47
C ASP A 211 -2.17 4.97 -17.12
N ILE A 212 -3.02 5.32 -18.11
CA ILE A 212 -4.06 6.35 -17.98
C ILE A 212 -5.22 5.79 -17.17
N HIS A 213 -5.66 6.55 -16.17
CA HIS A 213 -6.77 6.15 -15.31
C HIS A 213 -7.53 7.36 -14.75
N ALA A 214 -8.78 7.12 -14.39
CA ALA A 214 -9.59 8.02 -13.57
C ALA A 214 -10.21 7.22 -12.43
N LEU A 215 -10.64 7.89 -11.38
CA LEU A 215 -11.35 7.24 -10.29
C LEU A 215 -12.41 8.16 -9.70
N ARG A 216 -13.52 7.57 -9.28
CA ARG A 216 -14.63 8.27 -8.64
C ARG A 216 -15.22 7.41 -7.52
N CYS A 217 -15.85 8.05 -6.55
CA CYS A 217 -16.70 7.34 -5.60
C CYS A 217 -17.77 6.59 -6.40
N ALA A 218 -17.99 5.31 -6.13
CA ALA A 218 -18.96 4.53 -6.89
C ALA A 218 -20.39 5.01 -6.65
N ASP A 219 -21.29 4.73 -7.60
CA ASP A 219 -22.68 5.18 -7.54
C ASP A 219 -23.38 4.61 -6.30
N GLY A 220 -24.13 5.47 -5.61
CA GLY A 220 -24.86 5.12 -4.40
C GLY A 220 -24.00 5.03 -3.12
N ILE A 221 -22.68 5.19 -3.23
CA ILE A 221 -21.77 5.18 -2.10
C ILE A 221 -21.62 6.59 -1.52
N THR A 222 -21.66 6.72 -0.19
CA THR A 222 -21.53 8.01 0.50
C THR A 222 -20.09 8.41 0.75
N SER A 223 -19.20 7.45 0.92
CA SER A 223 -17.76 7.64 1.09
C SER A 223 -17.00 6.36 0.74
N ALA A 224 -15.76 6.51 0.33
CA ALA A 224 -14.84 5.40 0.10
C ALA A 224 -13.46 5.76 0.60
N GLY A 225 -12.76 4.78 1.18
CA GLY A 225 -11.40 4.90 1.69
C GLY A 225 -10.48 3.88 1.03
N PHE A 226 -9.31 4.30 0.63
CA PHE A 226 -8.31 3.43 0.01
C PHE A 226 -6.89 3.83 0.40
N LEU A 227 -6.01 2.85 0.44
CA LEU A 227 -4.57 3.04 0.52
C LEU A 227 -4.05 3.32 -0.88
N GLU A 228 -3.21 4.33 -1.01
CA GLU A 228 -2.60 4.75 -2.28
C GLU A 228 -1.09 4.80 -2.15
N PHE A 229 -0.38 4.16 -3.08
CA PHE A 229 1.06 4.23 -3.23
C PHE A 229 1.43 4.88 -4.56
N HIS A 230 2.47 5.73 -4.54
CA HIS A 230 3.21 6.17 -5.71
C HIS A 230 4.70 5.89 -5.49
N ILE A 231 5.33 5.24 -6.44
CA ILE A 231 6.75 4.88 -6.38
C ILE A 231 7.40 5.26 -7.71
N PRO A 232 8.42 6.17 -7.68
CA PRO A 232 9.05 6.81 -6.52
C PRO A 232 8.19 7.89 -5.85
N ALA A 233 8.70 8.47 -4.75
CA ALA A 233 7.99 9.49 -3.95
C ALA A 233 7.76 10.82 -4.70
N ALA A 234 8.64 11.19 -5.60
CA ALA A 234 8.49 12.35 -6.46
C ALA A 234 7.93 11.90 -7.81
N PHE A 235 6.75 12.37 -8.16
CA PHE A 235 6.08 11.99 -9.41
C PHE A 235 5.34 13.18 -10.02
N THR A 236 5.13 13.07 -11.33
CA THR A 236 4.37 14.03 -12.12
C THR A 236 2.95 13.51 -12.34
N THR A 237 1.96 14.39 -12.33
CA THR A 237 0.59 14.08 -12.75
C THR A 237 0.28 14.84 -14.02
N VAL A 238 0.01 14.12 -15.10
CA VAL A 238 -0.40 14.67 -16.39
C VAL A 238 -1.90 14.40 -16.56
N LYS A 239 -2.66 15.47 -16.83
CA LYS A 239 -4.11 15.38 -17.09
C LYS A 239 -4.34 15.13 -18.57
N GLU A 240 -5.29 14.28 -18.88
CA GLU A 240 -5.76 13.97 -20.23
C GLU A 240 -6.95 14.85 -20.65
#